data_a6fd3f330b440400f7afd123de0f50d0
#
_entry.id   a6fd3f330b440400f7afd123de0f50d0
#
_cell.length_a   1.000
_cell.length_b   1.000
_cell.length_c   1.000
_cell.angle_alpha   90.00
_cell.angle_beta   90.00
_cell.angle_gamma   90.00
#
_symmetry.space_group_name_H-M   'P 1'
#
loop_
_entity.id
_entity.type
_entity.pdbx_description
1 polymer ?
#
loop_
_entity_poly.entity_id
_entity_poly.type
_entity_poly.pdbx_seq_one_letter_code
_entity_poly.pdbx_strand_id
1 'polypeptide(L)'
;GQWLILLFYPGDFTFVCPTELAETARLYPEFKKLGAEVCGVSTDSVYVHKAWHDSSPTIRSVDFPFIADTTGSLSRGFGVYLEDEGVALRGTFLIDPDGVLRAYEVHDNSIGRHAGEMLRKLQAAIRVREGEGEVCPASWQPGQSTLTPSLDLVGKI
;
A
#
# COMPACT_ATOMS: atom_id res chain seq x y z
N GLY A 1 13.83 10.44 -4.27
CA GLY A 1 13.66 9.23 -3.60
C GLY A 1 13.21 8.04 -4.43
N GLN A 2 12.42 7.21 -3.82
CA GLN A 2 11.84 6.01 -4.42
C GLN A 2 10.34 5.98 -4.14
N TRP A 3 9.59 5.15 -4.82
CA TRP A 3 8.20 4.89 -4.52
C TRP A 3 8.07 4.25 -3.13
N LEU A 4 7.06 4.66 -2.37
CA LEU A 4 6.79 4.12 -1.04
C LEU A 4 5.32 3.72 -0.93
N ILE A 5 5.07 2.53 -0.40
CA ILE A 5 3.76 2.05 -0.04
C ILE A 5 3.72 1.86 1.48
N LEU A 6 2.86 2.62 2.15
CA LEU A 6 2.56 2.41 3.55
C LEU A 6 1.30 1.56 3.67
N LEU A 7 1.43 0.43 4.35
CA LEU A 7 0.37 -0.55 4.54
C LEU A 7 -0.01 -0.59 6.03
N PHE A 8 -0.94 0.30 6.42
CA PHE A 8 -1.47 0.32 7.79
C PHE A 8 -2.37 -0.87 8.03
N TYR A 9 -2.29 -1.47 9.22
CA TYR A 9 -3.12 -2.59 9.63
C TYR A 9 -3.39 -2.54 11.14
N PRO A 10 -4.48 -3.16 11.63
CA PRO A 10 -4.92 -3.03 13.03
C PRO A 10 -3.94 -3.56 14.07
N GLY A 11 -3.25 -4.66 13.79
CA GLY A 11 -2.32 -5.20 14.78
C GLY A 11 -1.79 -6.60 14.46
N ASP A 12 -0.68 -6.90 15.12
CA ASP A 12 -0.03 -8.21 15.10
C ASP A 12 -0.90 -9.26 15.79
N PHE A 13 -0.63 -10.55 15.52
CA PHE A 13 -1.34 -11.68 16.10
C PHE A 13 -2.87 -11.67 15.89
N THR A 14 -3.34 -11.05 14.80
CA THR A 14 -4.74 -10.99 14.40
C THR A 14 -5.06 -11.98 13.27
N PHE A 15 -6.20 -11.84 12.59
CA PHE A 15 -6.72 -12.86 11.68
C PHE A 15 -6.64 -12.48 10.21
N VAL A 16 -7.04 -11.29 9.84
CA VAL A 16 -7.00 -10.79 8.44
C VAL A 16 -5.62 -10.26 8.09
N CYS A 17 -4.94 -9.58 9.04
CA CYS A 17 -3.63 -8.96 8.79
C CYS A 17 -2.58 -9.94 8.24
N PRO A 18 -2.41 -11.16 8.79
CA PRO A 18 -1.41 -12.07 8.24
C PRO A 18 -1.72 -12.49 6.80
N THR A 19 -2.99 -12.54 6.39
CA THR A 19 -3.36 -12.87 5.00
C THR A 19 -2.96 -11.77 4.03
N GLU A 20 -3.16 -10.50 4.39
CA GLU A 20 -2.78 -9.34 3.58
C GLU A 20 -1.26 -9.21 3.47
N LEU A 21 -0.55 -9.35 4.59
CA LEU A 21 0.92 -9.26 4.65
C LEU A 21 1.57 -10.37 3.84
N ALA A 22 1.07 -11.61 3.93
CA ALA A 22 1.57 -12.74 3.16
C ALA A 22 1.33 -12.57 1.64
N GLU A 23 0.15 -12.08 1.23
CA GLU A 23 -0.13 -11.79 -0.17
C GLU A 23 0.80 -10.69 -0.70
N THR A 24 0.99 -9.63 0.08
CA THR A 24 1.91 -8.54 -0.25
C THR A 24 3.36 -9.04 -0.33
N ALA A 25 3.79 -9.88 0.61
CA ALA A 25 5.14 -10.46 0.61
C ALA A 25 5.41 -11.30 -0.64
N ARG A 26 4.42 -12.07 -1.10
CA ARG A 26 4.53 -12.83 -2.35
C ARG A 26 4.77 -11.93 -3.57
N LEU A 27 4.21 -10.72 -3.58
CA LEU A 27 4.37 -9.73 -4.65
C LEU A 27 5.51 -8.74 -4.38
N TYR A 28 6.15 -8.79 -3.21
CA TYR A 28 7.21 -7.84 -2.84
C TYR A 28 8.36 -7.76 -3.85
N PRO A 29 8.85 -8.87 -4.43
CA PRO A 29 9.85 -8.80 -5.49
C PRO A 29 9.41 -7.96 -6.70
N GLU A 30 8.13 -7.96 -7.05
CA GLU A 30 7.61 -7.16 -8.16
C GLU A 30 7.56 -5.66 -7.79
N PHE A 31 7.18 -5.33 -6.54
CA PHE A 31 7.29 -3.96 -6.05
C PHE A 31 8.74 -3.46 -6.09
N LYS A 32 9.69 -4.27 -5.68
CA LYS A 32 11.13 -3.92 -5.72
C LYS A 32 11.65 -3.71 -7.13
N LYS A 33 11.25 -4.53 -8.11
CA LYS A 33 11.60 -4.34 -9.53
C LYS A 33 11.11 -3.00 -10.07
N LEU A 34 9.98 -2.51 -9.56
CA LEU A 34 9.41 -1.21 -9.92
C LEU A 34 10.01 -0.04 -9.12
N GLY A 35 11.03 -0.27 -8.31
CA GLY A 35 11.67 0.76 -7.49
C GLY A 35 10.82 1.22 -6.30
N ALA A 36 9.92 0.38 -5.82
CA ALA A 36 9.08 0.68 -4.68
C ALA A 36 9.50 -0.07 -3.42
N GLU A 37 9.42 0.61 -2.28
CA GLU A 37 9.47 0.02 -0.96
C GLU A 37 8.06 -0.16 -0.41
N VAL A 38 7.83 -1.24 0.33
CA VAL A 38 6.60 -1.48 1.09
C VAL A 38 6.94 -1.50 2.57
N CYS A 39 6.15 -0.83 3.40
CA CYS A 39 6.30 -0.87 4.85
C CYS A 39 4.95 -1.21 5.50
N GLY A 40 4.90 -2.26 6.29
CA GLY A 40 3.78 -2.53 7.19
C GLY A 40 3.80 -1.54 8.36
N VAL A 41 2.65 -1.05 8.79
CA VAL A 41 2.55 -0.07 9.89
C VAL A 41 1.43 -0.50 10.83
N SER A 42 1.74 -0.68 12.10
CA SER A 42 0.74 -0.84 13.15
C SER A 42 1.18 -0.13 14.45
N THR A 43 0.29 -0.04 15.40
CA THR A 43 0.58 0.55 16.72
C THR A 43 1.31 -0.40 17.66
N ASP A 44 1.63 -1.61 17.21
CA ASP A 44 2.44 -2.55 17.96
C ASP A 44 3.90 -2.08 18.12
N SER A 45 4.57 -2.60 19.14
CA SER A 45 5.98 -2.31 19.37
C SER A 45 6.91 -3.16 18.50
N VAL A 46 8.16 -2.73 18.33
CA VAL A 46 9.18 -3.53 17.63
C VAL A 46 9.38 -4.92 18.22
N TYR A 47 9.15 -5.07 19.54
CA TYR A 47 9.26 -6.36 20.22
C TYR A 47 8.09 -7.30 19.83
N VAL A 48 6.90 -6.75 19.66
CA VAL A 48 5.70 -7.50 19.22
C VAL A 48 5.87 -7.92 17.75
N HIS A 49 6.31 -7.01 16.86
CA HIS A 49 6.64 -7.34 15.48
C HIS A 49 7.65 -8.48 15.38
N LYS A 50 8.73 -8.39 16.16
CA LYS A 50 9.76 -9.44 16.21
C LYS A 50 9.18 -10.77 16.68
N ALA A 51 8.44 -10.77 17.78
CA ALA A 51 7.84 -11.98 18.32
C ALA A 51 6.86 -12.63 17.33
N TRP A 52 6.07 -11.82 16.63
CA TRP A 52 5.14 -12.32 15.62
C TRP A 52 5.88 -12.92 14.41
N HIS A 53 6.90 -12.22 13.92
CA HIS A 53 7.74 -12.72 12.83
C HIS A 53 8.41 -14.05 13.17
N ASP A 54 8.94 -14.19 14.38
CA ASP A 54 9.62 -15.41 14.82
C ASP A 54 8.68 -16.60 15.04
N SER A 55 7.45 -16.34 15.52
CA SER A 55 6.50 -17.38 15.92
C SER A 55 5.53 -17.80 14.83
N SER A 56 5.18 -16.91 13.89
CA SER A 56 4.21 -17.18 12.84
C SER A 56 4.89 -17.70 11.56
N PRO A 57 4.60 -18.92 11.09
CA PRO A 57 5.13 -19.42 9.82
C PRO A 57 4.75 -18.51 8.62
N THR A 58 3.56 -17.91 8.66
CA THR A 58 3.06 -17.01 7.61
C THR A 58 3.86 -15.71 7.60
N ILE A 59 4.03 -15.08 8.77
CA ILE A 59 4.71 -13.76 8.87
C ILE A 59 6.22 -13.89 8.69
N ARG A 60 6.80 -15.04 8.98
CA ARG A 60 8.23 -15.31 8.72
C ARG A 60 8.62 -15.14 7.24
N SER A 61 7.67 -15.25 6.32
CA SER A 61 7.90 -15.03 4.89
C SER A 61 7.82 -13.56 4.47
N VAL A 62 7.54 -12.64 5.39
CA VAL A 62 7.43 -11.21 5.11
C VAL A 62 8.80 -10.57 5.24
N ASP A 63 9.39 -10.19 4.11
CA ASP A 63 10.75 -9.61 4.03
C ASP A 63 10.77 -8.08 3.99
N PHE A 64 9.62 -7.42 3.85
CA PHE A 64 9.54 -5.96 3.91
C PHE A 64 9.49 -5.44 5.36
N PRO A 65 9.97 -4.20 5.62
CA PRO A 65 10.05 -3.65 6.96
C PRO A 65 8.70 -3.39 7.60
N PHE A 66 8.64 -3.50 8.93
CA PHE A 66 7.54 -3.04 9.77
C PHE A 66 7.92 -1.76 10.52
N ILE A 67 6.97 -0.84 10.61
CA ILE A 67 7.07 0.40 11.37
C ILE A 67 6.21 0.27 12.63
N ALA A 68 6.83 0.44 13.79
CA ALA A 68 6.16 0.43 15.08
C ALA A 68 5.67 1.86 15.41
N ASP A 69 4.42 2.14 15.09
CA ASP A 69 3.77 3.43 15.37
C ASP A 69 3.10 3.42 16.76
N THR A 70 3.86 3.12 17.80
CA THR A 70 3.37 2.91 19.17
C THR A 70 2.63 4.10 19.78
N THR A 71 2.88 5.29 19.28
CA THR A 71 2.16 6.51 19.69
C THR A 71 0.93 6.81 18.86
N GLY A 72 0.74 6.09 17.74
CA GLY A 72 -0.32 6.35 16.76
C GLY A 72 -0.14 7.66 15.99
N SER A 73 1.05 8.27 16.06
CA SER A 73 1.29 9.57 15.43
C SER A 73 1.25 9.49 13.90
N LEU A 74 1.83 8.43 13.35
CA LEU A 74 1.80 8.20 11.90
C LEU A 74 0.38 7.86 11.44
N SER A 75 -0.30 6.96 12.14
CA SER A 75 -1.68 6.58 11.84
C SER A 75 -2.66 7.77 11.92
N ARG A 76 -2.47 8.67 12.89
CA ARG A 76 -3.24 9.92 12.95
C ARG A 76 -2.91 10.86 11.80
N GLY A 77 -1.63 11.00 11.47
CA GLY A 77 -1.18 11.85 10.36
C GLY A 77 -1.77 11.43 9.01
N PHE A 78 -2.00 10.14 8.81
CA PHE A 78 -2.65 9.59 7.62
C PHE A 78 -4.17 9.42 7.75
N GLY A 79 -4.77 9.83 8.90
CA GLY A 79 -6.22 9.81 9.08
C GLY A 79 -6.83 8.41 9.22
N VAL A 80 -6.05 7.43 9.67
CA VAL A 80 -6.50 6.02 9.80
C VAL A 80 -6.50 5.52 11.24
N TYR A 81 -6.21 6.36 12.22
CA TYR A 81 -6.20 5.96 13.63
C TYR A 81 -7.61 5.94 14.23
N LEU A 82 -7.95 4.85 14.91
CA LEU A 82 -9.18 4.71 15.69
C LEU A 82 -8.88 5.00 17.16
N GLU A 83 -9.27 6.20 17.63
CA GLU A 83 -8.93 6.68 18.98
C GLU A 83 -9.48 5.79 20.10
N ASP A 84 -10.68 5.25 19.92
CA ASP A 84 -11.35 4.40 20.91
C ASP A 84 -10.74 2.98 21.00
N GLU A 85 -10.07 2.54 19.93
CA GLU A 85 -9.50 1.20 19.84
C GLU A 85 -7.98 1.18 19.96
N GLY A 86 -7.32 2.30 19.72
CA GLY A 86 -5.86 2.41 19.76
C GLY A 86 -5.15 1.72 18.59
N VAL A 87 -5.84 1.47 17.49
CA VAL A 87 -5.34 0.75 16.32
C VAL A 87 -5.56 1.54 15.03
N ALA A 88 -4.94 1.12 13.94
CA ALA A 88 -5.17 1.69 12.62
C ALA A 88 -6.27 0.94 11.85
N LEU A 89 -6.99 1.66 10.99
CA LEU A 89 -7.74 1.08 9.87
C LEU A 89 -6.77 0.47 8.85
N ARG A 90 -7.29 -0.36 7.94
CA ARG A 90 -6.52 -0.91 6.81
C ARG A 90 -6.32 0.15 5.74
N GLY A 91 -5.37 1.05 5.96
CA GLY A 91 -4.99 2.10 5.03
C GLY A 91 -3.84 1.68 4.12
N THR A 92 -3.94 1.95 2.82
CA THR A 92 -2.84 1.81 1.86
C THR A 92 -2.59 3.16 1.24
N PHE A 93 -1.35 3.63 1.27
CA PHE A 93 -0.96 4.93 0.72
C PHE A 93 0.23 4.76 -0.23
N LEU A 94 0.05 5.18 -1.48
CA LEU A 94 1.06 5.15 -2.52
C LEU A 94 1.68 6.56 -2.66
N ILE A 95 2.96 6.67 -2.35
CA ILE A 95 3.71 7.92 -2.33
C ILE A 95 4.80 7.86 -3.39
N ASP A 96 4.90 8.89 -4.21
CA ASP A 96 5.89 8.96 -5.27
C ASP A 96 7.29 9.39 -4.77
N PRO A 97 8.34 9.32 -5.64
CA PRO A 97 9.70 9.72 -5.28
C PRO A 97 9.87 11.18 -4.83
N ASP A 98 8.92 12.05 -5.11
CA ASP A 98 8.91 13.46 -4.67
C ASP A 98 8.16 13.66 -3.35
N GLY A 99 7.63 12.58 -2.75
CA GLY A 99 6.87 12.61 -1.50
C GLY A 99 5.40 12.98 -1.68
N VAL A 100 4.88 12.93 -2.92
CA VAL A 100 3.48 13.26 -3.21
C VAL A 100 2.61 12.01 -3.14
N LEU A 101 1.50 12.10 -2.42
CA LEU A 101 0.49 11.04 -2.35
C LEU A 101 -0.24 10.93 -3.69
N ARG A 102 -0.15 9.77 -4.34
CA ARG A 102 -0.72 9.52 -5.68
C ARG A 102 -2.02 8.72 -5.64
N ALA A 103 -2.13 7.80 -4.70
CA ALA A 103 -3.35 7.01 -4.51
C ALA A 103 -3.44 6.56 -3.05
N TYR A 104 -4.64 6.38 -2.57
CA TYR A 104 -4.87 5.72 -1.28
C TYR A 104 -6.20 4.99 -1.27
N GLU A 105 -6.31 4.03 -0.39
CA GLU A 105 -7.56 3.36 -0.04
C GLU A 105 -7.59 3.08 1.46
N VAL A 106 -8.76 3.12 2.04
CA VAL A 106 -8.97 2.79 3.46
C VAL A 106 -10.16 1.85 3.56
N HIS A 107 -9.92 0.68 4.14
CA HIS A 107 -10.94 -0.34 4.37
C HIS A 107 -11.32 -0.40 5.85
N ASP A 108 -12.56 -0.77 6.12
CA ASP A 108 -12.99 -1.28 7.42
C ASP A 108 -12.12 -2.47 7.83
N ASN A 109 -11.88 -2.63 9.14
CA ASN A 109 -10.99 -3.67 9.66
C ASN A 109 -11.48 -5.10 9.40
N SER A 110 -12.74 -5.30 9.02
CA SER A 110 -13.31 -6.58 8.61
C SER A 110 -13.08 -6.96 7.15
N ILE A 111 -12.56 -6.01 6.32
CA ILE A 111 -12.44 -6.18 4.87
C ILE A 111 -10.96 -6.15 4.46
N GLY A 112 -10.40 -7.33 4.14
CA GLY A 112 -9.04 -7.45 3.63
C GLY A 112 -8.86 -6.79 2.26
N ARG A 113 -7.63 -6.32 2.00
CA ARG A 113 -7.24 -5.65 0.75
C ARG A 113 -6.71 -6.66 -0.27
N HIS A 114 -6.53 -6.22 -1.50
CA HIS A 114 -6.01 -6.99 -2.61
C HIS A 114 -4.62 -6.48 -3.05
N ALA A 115 -3.56 -7.21 -2.76
CA ALA A 115 -2.18 -6.78 -3.04
C ALA A 115 -1.90 -6.62 -4.55
N GLY A 116 -2.55 -7.41 -5.40
CA GLY A 116 -2.45 -7.27 -6.86
C GLY A 116 -3.01 -5.94 -7.38
N GLU A 117 -4.06 -5.41 -6.76
CA GLU A 117 -4.60 -4.09 -7.11
C GLU A 117 -3.66 -2.97 -6.65
N MET A 118 -3.02 -3.11 -5.51
CA MET A 118 -1.98 -2.18 -5.06
C MET A 118 -0.80 -2.15 -6.05
N LEU A 119 -0.36 -3.31 -6.55
CA LEU A 119 0.68 -3.41 -7.57
C LEU A 119 0.23 -2.75 -8.88
N ARG A 120 -1.00 -2.99 -9.33
CA ARG A 120 -1.58 -2.35 -10.52
C ARG A 120 -1.61 -0.82 -10.39
N LYS A 121 -2.02 -0.29 -9.23
CA LYS A 121 -2.02 1.17 -8.96
C LYS A 121 -0.62 1.76 -9.02
N LEU A 122 0.39 1.08 -8.47
CA LEU A 122 1.78 1.49 -8.59
C LEU A 122 2.23 1.55 -10.05
N GLN A 123 1.95 0.51 -10.83
CA GLN A 123 2.29 0.44 -12.26
C GLN A 123 1.64 1.58 -13.04
N ALA A 124 0.36 1.87 -12.77
CA ALA A 124 -0.34 2.98 -13.40
C ALA A 124 0.26 4.34 -12.99
N ALA A 125 0.61 4.52 -11.70
CA ALA A 125 1.23 5.75 -11.23
C ALA A 125 2.63 5.99 -11.83
N ILE A 126 3.43 4.93 -11.99
CA ILE A 126 4.72 4.99 -12.70
C ILE A 126 4.49 5.39 -14.16
N ARG A 127 3.57 4.73 -14.85
CA ARG A 127 3.27 5.02 -16.26
C ARG A 127 2.86 6.48 -16.47
N VAL A 128 1.98 7.01 -15.61
CA VAL A 128 1.55 8.42 -15.68
C VAL A 128 2.71 9.38 -15.38
N ARG A 129 3.61 9.01 -14.46
CA ARG A 129 4.78 9.83 -14.14
C ARG A 129 5.79 9.88 -15.28
N GLU A 130 5.97 8.78 -16.00
CA GLU A 130 6.91 8.68 -17.14
C GLU A 130 6.31 9.20 -18.46
N GLY A 131 4.99 9.22 -18.57
CA GLY A 131 4.28 9.68 -19.74
C GLY A 131 4.08 11.21 -19.74
N GLU A 132 4.33 11.85 -20.88
CA GLU A 132 4.11 13.29 -21.05
C GLU A 132 2.62 13.62 -21.20
N GLY A 133 1.90 13.78 -20.08
CA GLY A 133 0.49 14.15 -20.07
C GLY A 133 -0.49 13.00 -20.39
N GLU A 134 -0.01 11.78 -20.46
CA GLU A 134 -0.86 10.59 -20.61
C GLU A 134 -1.60 10.26 -19.31
N VAL A 135 -2.77 9.64 -19.44
CA VAL A 135 -3.56 9.14 -18.30
C VAL A 135 -3.92 7.67 -18.49
N CYS A 136 -3.95 6.92 -17.41
CA CYS A 136 -4.41 5.55 -17.40
C CYS A 136 -5.94 5.51 -17.20
N PRO A 137 -6.73 4.94 -18.10
CA PRO A 137 -8.16 4.80 -17.90
C PRO A 137 -8.51 3.82 -16.79
N ALA A 138 -9.80 3.74 -16.45
CA ALA A 138 -10.28 2.77 -15.45
C ALA A 138 -9.83 1.35 -15.79
N SER A 139 -9.44 0.60 -14.75
CA SER A 139 -8.98 -0.81 -14.88
C SER A 139 -7.75 -1.02 -15.77
N TRP A 140 -7.03 0.03 -16.11
CA TRP A 140 -5.81 -0.07 -16.91
C TRP A 140 -4.82 -1.11 -16.35
N GLN A 141 -4.23 -1.88 -17.24
CA GLN A 141 -3.19 -2.87 -16.96
C GLN A 141 -1.93 -2.54 -17.78
N PRO A 142 -0.72 -2.91 -17.33
CA PRO A 142 0.50 -2.81 -18.13
C PRO A 142 0.34 -3.42 -19.51
N GLY A 143 0.77 -2.69 -20.55
CA GLY A 143 0.63 -3.09 -21.95
C GLY A 143 -0.65 -2.62 -22.62
N GLN A 144 -1.62 -2.09 -21.89
CA GLN A 144 -2.80 -1.46 -22.47
C GLN A 144 -2.54 -0.01 -22.86
N SER A 145 -3.37 0.52 -23.77
CA SER A 145 -3.29 1.90 -24.23
C SER A 145 -3.62 2.88 -23.10
N THR A 146 -2.91 4.00 -23.11
CA THR A 146 -3.22 5.20 -22.33
C THR A 146 -4.03 6.17 -23.16
N LEU A 147 -4.54 7.23 -22.54
CA LEU A 147 -5.23 8.32 -23.23
C LEU A 147 -4.39 9.58 -23.11
N THR A 148 -4.33 10.37 -24.18
CA THR A 148 -3.79 11.74 -24.13
C THR A 148 -4.97 12.71 -24.09
N PRO A 149 -5.23 13.35 -22.95
CA PRO A 149 -6.36 14.27 -22.80
C PRO A 149 -6.30 15.40 -23.84
N SER A 150 -7.42 15.61 -24.55
CA SER A 150 -7.57 16.69 -25.49
C SER A 150 -9.05 17.13 -25.60
N LEU A 151 -9.31 18.34 -26.05
CA LEU A 151 -10.67 18.81 -26.28
C LEU A 151 -11.40 17.95 -27.34
N ASP A 152 -10.67 17.37 -28.28
CA ASP A 152 -11.22 16.52 -29.32
C ASP A 152 -11.76 15.18 -28.82
N LEU A 153 -11.36 14.76 -27.62
CA LEU A 153 -11.86 13.53 -26.97
C LEU A 153 -13.13 13.73 -26.16
N VAL A 154 -13.54 15.00 -25.91
CA VAL A 154 -14.72 15.29 -25.10
C VAL A 154 -15.97 14.73 -25.76
N GLY A 155 -16.68 13.86 -25.04
CA GLY A 155 -17.90 13.19 -25.53
C GLY A 155 -17.66 12.05 -26.54
N LYS A 156 -16.39 11.61 -26.73
CA LYS A 156 -16.04 10.51 -27.67
C LYS A 156 -15.47 9.29 -26.97
N ILE A 157 -15.40 9.30 -25.64
CA ILE A 157 -14.92 8.20 -24.79
C ILE A 157 -16.12 7.54 -24.11
#